data_209593d7747e4314d2ddbf210fba97cd
#
_entry.id   209593d7747e4314d2ddbf210fba97cd
#
_cell.length_a   1.000
_cell.length_b   1.000
_cell.length_c   1.000
_cell.angle_alpha   90.00
_cell.angle_beta   90.00
_cell.angle_gamma   90.00
#
_symmetry.space_group_name_H-M   'P 1'
#
loop_
_entity.id
_entity.type
_entity.pdbx_description
1 polymer ?
#
loop_
_entity_poly.entity_id
_entity_poly.type
_entity_poly.pdbx_seq_one_letter_code
_entity_poly.pdbx_strand_id
1 'polypeptide(L)'
;MNQPLYTGAATALITPFCNNRIDYKSLGEIIEFQLAEGINALVVCGTTGEVSTLTVEERKNLIEYTVEKCAGRVPVIAGTGGNNTESAAEMSLFAGKAGADGILSVAPYYNKGTKSGIVEHYRIIAEKCCLPVMVYNVPSRTGVSLTPEIYARLSEIPYIHSVKEANGNAASWLMTAKKCAGRMTLYSGNDSDTLQMMSIGAKGVISVASNVIPKRVSDMCRAELLGDRHGALGICLECAELFDVLFCEVNPVPVKYAMARMGFCRNELRLPLTMCTPETEKTIDTALENLGLI
;
A
#
# COMPACT_ATOMS: atom_id res chain seq x y z
N MET A 1 -10.00 -21.58 5.38
CA MET A 1 -9.03 -20.52 5.09
C MET A 1 -9.81 -19.29 4.67
N ASN A 2 -9.52 -18.14 5.25
CA ASN A 2 -10.15 -16.89 4.81
C ASN A 2 -9.72 -16.61 3.37
N GLN A 3 -10.65 -16.19 2.52
CA GLN A 3 -10.30 -15.77 1.17
C GLN A 3 -9.44 -14.49 1.25
N PRO A 4 -8.36 -14.38 0.46
CA PRO A 4 -7.59 -13.14 0.38
C PRO A 4 -8.47 -12.01 -0.18
N LEU A 5 -8.27 -10.78 0.29
CA LEU A 5 -9.00 -9.61 -0.19
C LEU A 5 -8.77 -9.38 -1.69
N TYR A 6 -7.55 -9.67 -2.15
CA TYR A 6 -7.17 -9.74 -3.56
C TYR A 6 -5.97 -10.68 -3.71
N THR A 7 -5.59 -11.01 -4.94
CA THR A 7 -4.31 -11.66 -5.30
C THR A 7 -3.65 -10.86 -6.41
N GLY A 8 -2.33 -10.73 -6.38
CA GLY A 8 -1.60 -9.94 -7.36
C GLY A 8 -1.15 -8.59 -6.81
N ALA A 9 -1.31 -7.52 -7.56
CA ALA A 9 -0.81 -6.20 -7.21
C ALA A 9 -1.93 -5.24 -6.80
N ALA A 10 -1.72 -4.51 -5.70
CA ALA A 10 -2.54 -3.36 -5.32
C ALA A 10 -1.70 -2.08 -5.40
N THR A 11 -2.25 -1.00 -5.95
CA THR A 11 -1.55 0.28 -6.00
C THR A 11 -1.80 1.09 -4.74
N ALA A 12 -0.72 1.44 -4.03
CA ALA A 12 -0.75 2.50 -3.03
C ALA A 12 -0.83 3.85 -3.76
N LEU A 13 -2.05 4.32 -4.01
CA LEU A 13 -2.31 5.53 -4.81
C LEU A 13 -1.62 6.75 -4.22
N ILE A 14 -1.00 7.57 -5.09
CA ILE A 14 -0.65 8.94 -4.74
C ILE A 14 -1.92 9.79 -4.59
N THR A 15 -1.84 10.87 -3.82
CA THR A 15 -2.86 11.93 -3.79
C THR A 15 -2.35 13.12 -4.62
N PRO A 16 -2.87 13.37 -5.81
CA PRO A 16 -2.48 14.52 -6.60
C PRO A 16 -2.98 15.82 -5.97
N PHE A 17 -2.14 16.86 -5.98
CA PHE A 17 -2.49 18.20 -5.52
C PHE A 17 -2.39 19.23 -6.65
N CYS A 18 -3.21 20.28 -6.53
CA CYS A 18 -3.17 21.47 -7.36
C CYS A 18 -3.47 22.69 -6.49
N ASN A 19 -2.50 23.59 -6.33
CA ASN A 19 -2.60 24.77 -5.44
C ASN A 19 -3.00 24.39 -4.01
N ASN A 20 -2.30 23.39 -3.46
CA ASN A 20 -2.51 22.84 -2.10
C ASN A 20 -3.92 22.22 -1.86
N ARG A 21 -4.68 21.96 -2.92
CA ARG A 21 -5.98 21.25 -2.86
C ARG A 21 -5.86 19.90 -3.57
N ILE A 22 -6.67 18.95 -3.17
CA ILE A 22 -6.75 17.65 -3.86
C ILE A 22 -7.26 17.87 -5.28
N ASP A 23 -6.53 17.33 -6.25
CA ASP A 23 -6.92 17.33 -7.67
C ASP A 23 -7.68 16.04 -8.00
N TYR A 24 -8.99 16.10 -7.80
CA TYR A 24 -9.87 14.96 -8.09
C TYR A 24 -9.92 14.58 -9.56
N LYS A 25 -9.67 15.54 -10.49
CA LYS A 25 -9.61 15.23 -11.91
C LYS A 25 -8.41 14.30 -12.20
N SER A 26 -7.23 14.72 -11.80
CA SER A 26 -6.02 13.90 -11.93
C SER A 26 -6.13 12.57 -11.20
N LEU A 27 -6.73 12.55 -10.00
CA LEU A 27 -6.97 11.31 -9.27
C LEU A 27 -7.88 10.35 -10.06
N GLY A 28 -8.92 10.88 -10.67
CA GLY A 28 -9.83 10.08 -11.52
C GLY A 28 -9.12 9.50 -12.74
N GLU A 29 -8.24 10.27 -13.39
CA GLU A 29 -7.43 9.81 -14.52
C GLU A 29 -6.43 8.73 -14.08
N ILE A 30 -5.79 8.89 -12.92
CA ILE A 30 -4.89 7.89 -12.33
C ILE A 30 -5.64 6.59 -12.02
N ILE A 31 -6.84 6.65 -11.42
CA ILE A 31 -7.64 5.46 -11.14
C ILE A 31 -8.00 4.72 -12.44
N GLU A 32 -8.44 5.43 -13.47
CA GLU A 32 -8.76 4.79 -14.75
C GLU A 32 -7.53 4.16 -15.41
N PHE A 33 -6.37 4.82 -15.34
CA PHE A 33 -5.10 4.27 -15.82
C PHE A 33 -4.78 2.96 -15.09
N GLN A 34 -4.86 2.92 -13.76
CA GLN A 34 -4.63 1.71 -12.98
C GLN A 34 -5.54 0.55 -13.39
N LEU A 35 -6.83 0.85 -13.55
CA LEU A 35 -7.84 -0.14 -13.92
C LEU A 35 -7.65 -0.65 -15.35
N ALA A 36 -7.32 0.23 -16.31
CA ALA A 36 -7.05 -0.14 -17.68
C ALA A 36 -5.82 -1.04 -17.82
N GLU A 37 -4.81 -0.83 -16.99
CA GLU A 37 -3.58 -1.60 -16.94
C GLU A 37 -3.68 -2.89 -16.09
N GLY A 38 -4.86 -3.20 -15.56
CA GLY A 38 -5.16 -4.49 -14.94
C GLY A 38 -4.67 -4.65 -13.50
N ILE A 39 -4.65 -3.55 -12.72
CA ILE A 39 -4.39 -3.63 -11.27
C ILE A 39 -5.45 -4.47 -10.57
N ASN A 40 -5.07 -5.15 -9.48
CA ASN A 40 -5.97 -6.07 -8.78
C ASN A 40 -6.66 -5.47 -7.55
N ALA A 41 -6.18 -4.34 -7.03
CA ALA A 41 -6.82 -3.58 -5.97
C ALA A 41 -6.25 -2.15 -5.92
N LEU A 42 -6.96 -1.23 -5.27
CA LEU A 42 -6.52 0.14 -5.01
C LEU A 42 -6.42 0.39 -3.50
N VAL A 43 -5.35 1.05 -3.07
CA VAL A 43 -5.19 1.50 -1.68
C VAL A 43 -5.19 3.01 -1.65
N VAL A 44 -6.22 3.61 -1.07
CA VAL A 44 -6.35 5.06 -0.89
C VAL A 44 -5.99 5.48 0.53
N CYS A 45 -5.51 6.68 0.73
CA CYS A 45 -5.09 7.21 2.04
C CYS A 45 -4.01 6.37 2.74
N GLY A 46 -3.13 5.70 1.97
CA GLY A 46 -1.91 5.07 2.49
C GLY A 46 -0.79 6.11 2.70
N THR A 47 0.40 5.64 3.08
CA THR A 47 1.60 6.50 3.22
C THR A 47 1.92 7.23 1.93
N THR A 48 1.87 6.53 0.80
CA THR A 48 2.11 7.07 -0.55
C THR A 48 1.08 8.16 -0.94
N GLY A 49 -0.12 8.09 -0.39
CA GLY A 49 -1.17 9.09 -0.54
C GLY A 49 -1.03 10.30 0.40
N GLU A 50 0.11 10.49 1.06
CA GLU A 50 0.40 11.61 1.97
C GLU A 50 -0.64 11.78 3.11
N VAL A 51 -1.17 10.67 3.61
CA VAL A 51 -2.27 10.67 4.59
C VAL A 51 -2.01 11.51 5.84
N SER A 52 -0.73 11.69 6.22
CA SER A 52 -0.34 12.48 7.40
C SER A 52 -0.59 13.98 7.25
N THR A 53 -0.71 14.49 6.03
CA THR A 53 -0.95 15.91 5.73
C THR A 53 -2.39 16.19 5.28
N LEU A 54 -3.22 15.14 5.22
CA LEU A 54 -4.64 15.25 4.90
C LEU A 54 -5.46 15.51 6.15
N THR A 55 -6.42 16.43 6.06
CA THR A 55 -7.45 16.60 7.08
C THR A 55 -8.37 15.37 7.13
N VAL A 56 -9.11 15.21 8.22
CA VAL A 56 -10.11 14.14 8.36
C VAL A 56 -11.14 14.19 7.22
N GLU A 57 -11.58 15.40 6.86
CA GLU A 57 -12.56 15.61 5.80
C GLU A 57 -11.98 15.24 4.41
N GLU A 58 -10.75 15.66 4.12
CA GLU A 58 -10.08 15.28 2.88
C GLU A 58 -9.92 13.75 2.76
N ARG A 59 -9.59 13.06 3.87
CA ARG A 59 -9.50 11.60 3.88
C ARG A 59 -10.84 10.93 3.58
N LYS A 60 -11.93 11.44 4.16
CA LYS A 60 -13.29 10.95 3.90
C LYS A 60 -13.66 11.12 2.42
N ASN A 61 -13.50 12.33 1.91
CA ASN A 61 -13.82 12.63 0.52
C ASN A 61 -12.98 11.82 -0.48
N LEU A 62 -11.69 11.57 -0.16
CA LEU A 62 -10.83 10.71 -0.99
C LEU A 62 -11.30 9.25 -1.01
N ILE A 63 -11.73 8.72 0.14
CA ILE A 63 -12.25 7.35 0.23
C ILE A 63 -13.54 7.23 -0.59
N GLU A 64 -14.51 8.12 -0.37
CA GLU A 64 -15.77 8.13 -1.11
C GLU A 64 -15.55 8.27 -2.62
N TYR A 65 -14.74 9.24 -3.03
CA TYR A 65 -14.41 9.45 -4.45
C TYR A 65 -13.75 8.22 -5.08
N THR A 66 -12.79 7.59 -4.38
CA THR A 66 -12.10 6.41 -4.92
C THR A 66 -13.05 5.22 -5.06
N VAL A 67 -13.92 4.98 -4.07
CA VAL A 67 -14.94 3.93 -4.12
C VAL A 67 -15.92 4.18 -5.28
N GLU A 68 -16.46 5.39 -5.37
CA GLU A 68 -17.39 5.77 -6.46
C GLU A 68 -16.71 5.61 -7.83
N LYS A 69 -15.50 6.14 -7.98
CA LYS A 69 -14.77 6.11 -9.24
C LYS A 69 -14.37 4.69 -9.63
N CYS A 70 -13.99 3.86 -8.68
CA CYS A 70 -13.67 2.44 -8.91
C CYS A 70 -14.90 1.64 -9.33
N ALA A 71 -16.07 1.98 -8.80
CA ALA A 71 -17.38 1.37 -9.14
C ALA A 71 -17.37 -0.17 -9.05
N GLY A 72 -16.69 -0.75 -8.05
CA GLY A 72 -16.62 -2.19 -7.80
C GLY A 72 -15.82 -2.99 -8.83
N ARG A 73 -15.04 -2.33 -9.72
CA ARG A 73 -14.21 -3.02 -10.72
C ARG A 73 -13.04 -3.78 -10.09
N VAL A 74 -12.48 -3.27 -8.99
CA VAL A 74 -11.52 -3.94 -8.13
C VAL A 74 -11.75 -3.54 -6.68
N PRO A 75 -11.26 -4.32 -5.67
CA PRO A 75 -11.37 -3.92 -4.28
C PRO A 75 -10.69 -2.58 -3.98
N VAL A 76 -11.34 -1.75 -3.16
CA VAL A 76 -10.79 -0.50 -2.61
C VAL A 76 -10.47 -0.69 -1.14
N ILE A 77 -9.21 -0.51 -0.77
CA ILE A 77 -8.69 -0.64 0.59
C ILE A 77 -8.40 0.75 1.14
N ALA A 78 -9.06 1.13 2.22
CA ALA A 78 -8.90 2.45 2.83
C ALA A 78 -7.81 2.45 3.91
N GLY A 79 -6.84 3.36 3.80
CA GLY A 79 -5.85 3.65 4.83
C GLY A 79 -6.45 4.46 5.98
N THR A 80 -6.79 3.81 7.08
CA THR A 80 -7.47 4.43 8.23
C THR A 80 -6.65 4.41 9.50
N GLY A 81 -5.53 3.67 9.50
CA GLY A 81 -4.66 3.51 10.66
C GLY A 81 -4.12 4.83 11.22
N GLY A 82 -3.78 4.81 12.48
CA GLY A 82 -3.21 5.93 13.22
C GLY A 82 -2.71 5.48 14.58
N ASN A 83 -2.20 6.42 15.37
CA ASN A 83 -1.68 6.17 16.71
C ASN A 83 -2.69 6.50 17.84
N ASN A 84 -3.91 6.87 17.46
CA ASN A 84 -5.06 7.01 18.35
C ASN A 84 -6.10 5.95 17.96
N THR A 85 -6.38 5.02 18.86
CA THR A 85 -7.25 3.87 18.60
C THR A 85 -8.67 4.28 18.21
N GLU A 86 -9.27 5.22 18.95
CA GLU A 86 -10.64 5.65 18.71
C GLU A 86 -10.77 6.33 17.33
N SER A 87 -9.87 7.27 17.03
CA SER A 87 -9.87 7.95 15.73
C SER A 87 -9.67 6.98 14.55
N ALA A 88 -8.79 5.96 14.71
CA ALA A 88 -8.58 4.92 13.71
C ALA A 88 -9.82 4.04 13.53
N ALA A 89 -10.49 3.68 14.63
CA ALA A 89 -11.71 2.87 14.60
C ALA A 89 -12.88 3.64 13.97
N GLU A 90 -13.05 4.93 14.28
CA GLU A 90 -14.08 5.79 13.67
C GLU A 90 -13.87 5.98 12.17
N MET A 91 -12.63 6.24 11.75
CA MET A 91 -12.31 6.36 10.33
C MET A 91 -12.52 5.03 9.59
N SER A 92 -12.23 3.88 10.25
CA SER A 92 -12.47 2.55 9.67
C SER A 92 -13.96 2.25 9.51
N LEU A 93 -14.77 2.63 10.50
CA LEU A 93 -16.23 2.54 10.40
C LEU A 93 -16.77 3.42 9.27
N PHE A 94 -16.25 4.65 9.14
CA PHE A 94 -16.62 5.54 8.04
C PHE A 94 -16.29 4.92 6.69
N ALA A 95 -15.06 4.39 6.52
CA ALA A 95 -14.63 3.78 5.27
C ALA A 95 -15.53 2.60 4.85
N GLY A 96 -15.97 1.79 5.82
CA GLY A 96 -16.95 0.74 5.55
C GLY A 96 -18.30 1.26 5.08
N LYS A 97 -18.80 2.33 5.70
CA LYS A 97 -20.06 2.96 5.27
C LYS A 97 -19.94 3.62 3.89
N ALA A 98 -18.76 4.10 3.53
CA ALA A 98 -18.46 4.65 2.21
C ALA A 98 -18.30 3.57 1.13
N GLY A 99 -18.30 2.28 1.48
CA GLY A 99 -18.22 1.17 0.54
C GLY A 99 -16.82 0.64 0.27
N ALA A 100 -15.84 0.93 1.13
CA ALA A 100 -14.52 0.29 1.04
C ALA A 100 -14.63 -1.22 1.32
N ASP A 101 -13.86 -2.04 0.60
CA ASP A 101 -13.86 -3.50 0.73
C ASP A 101 -12.95 -3.99 1.87
N GLY A 102 -12.04 -3.15 2.33
CA GLY A 102 -11.12 -3.48 3.41
C GLY A 102 -10.40 -2.26 3.96
N ILE A 103 -9.70 -2.48 5.06
CA ILE A 103 -8.99 -1.46 5.83
C ILE A 103 -7.49 -1.77 5.83
N LEU A 104 -6.66 -0.77 5.55
CA LEU A 104 -5.22 -0.81 5.81
C LEU A 104 -4.93 0.00 7.08
N SER A 105 -4.47 -0.66 8.14
CA SER A 105 -4.16 -0.01 9.42
C SER A 105 -2.68 -0.16 9.77
N VAL A 106 -1.95 0.96 9.75
CA VAL A 106 -0.54 1.00 10.13
C VAL A 106 -0.38 0.78 11.63
N ALA A 107 0.70 0.11 12.03
CA ALA A 107 1.04 -0.07 13.44
C ALA A 107 1.14 1.30 14.15
N PRO A 108 0.58 1.44 15.38
CA PRO A 108 0.58 2.72 16.08
C PRO A 108 2.01 3.21 16.29
N TYR A 109 2.31 4.33 15.66
CA TYR A 109 3.63 4.98 15.63
C TYR A 109 3.77 6.01 16.74
N TYR A 110 4.98 6.46 17.00
CA TYR A 110 5.36 7.53 17.93
C TYR A 110 5.13 7.16 19.41
N ASN A 111 3.89 6.94 19.86
CA ASN A 111 3.53 6.59 21.25
C ASN A 111 3.79 5.11 21.61
N LYS A 112 4.15 4.25 20.65
CA LYS A 112 4.70 2.89 20.79
C LYS A 112 4.01 2.05 21.89
N GLY A 113 2.84 1.56 21.60
CA GLY A 113 2.08 0.72 22.54
C GLY A 113 2.81 -0.57 22.97
N THR A 114 2.44 -1.12 24.13
CA THR A 114 2.87 -2.46 24.53
C THR A 114 2.33 -3.52 23.58
N LYS A 115 2.92 -4.74 23.58
CA LYS A 115 2.44 -5.85 22.73
C LYS A 115 0.93 -6.14 22.92
N SER A 116 0.44 -6.09 24.16
CA SER A 116 -0.99 -6.26 24.45
C SER A 116 -1.82 -5.05 24.02
N GLY A 117 -1.32 -3.84 24.19
CA GLY A 117 -1.97 -2.62 23.73
C GLY A 117 -2.10 -2.56 22.20
N ILE A 118 -1.10 -3.05 21.47
CA ILE A 118 -1.15 -3.16 20.00
C ILE A 118 -2.24 -4.16 19.57
N VAL A 119 -2.31 -5.32 20.21
CA VAL A 119 -3.35 -6.32 19.90
C VAL A 119 -4.73 -5.75 20.17
N GLU A 120 -4.92 -5.06 21.31
CA GLU A 120 -6.18 -4.43 21.68
C GLU A 120 -6.57 -3.29 20.73
N HIS A 121 -5.59 -2.48 20.29
CA HIS A 121 -5.80 -1.44 19.26
C HIS A 121 -6.43 -2.01 17.99
N TYR A 122 -5.87 -3.09 17.45
CA TYR A 122 -6.40 -3.72 16.24
C TYR A 122 -7.75 -4.42 16.49
N ARG A 123 -7.95 -5.01 17.68
CA ARG A 123 -9.23 -5.62 18.04
C ARG A 123 -10.37 -4.61 18.01
N ILE A 124 -10.16 -3.44 18.63
CA ILE A 124 -11.17 -2.36 18.65
C ILE A 124 -11.48 -1.86 17.23
N ILE A 125 -10.47 -1.68 16.39
CA ILE A 125 -10.64 -1.27 14.99
C ILE A 125 -11.50 -2.31 14.23
N ALA A 126 -11.11 -3.58 14.32
CA ALA A 126 -11.77 -4.67 13.60
C ALA A 126 -13.23 -4.87 14.03
N GLU A 127 -13.50 -4.86 15.33
CA GLU A 127 -14.84 -4.99 15.87
C GLU A 127 -15.75 -3.81 15.50
N LYS A 128 -15.20 -2.58 15.45
CA LYS A 128 -15.97 -1.39 15.11
C LYS A 128 -16.33 -1.30 13.64
N CYS A 129 -15.41 -1.66 12.73
CA CYS A 129 -15.67 -1.57 11.30
C CYS A 129 -16.33 -2.81 10.68
N CYS A 130 -16.15 -3.99 11.26
CA CYS A 130 -16.64 -5.27 10.74
C CYS A 130 -16.23 -5.55 9.28
N LEU A 131 -15.05 -5.05 8.87
CA LEU A 131 -14.45 -5.24 7.55
C LEU A 131 -13.12 -5.99 7.65
N PRO A 132 -12.67 -6.64 6.57
CA PRO A 132 -11.31 -7.17 6.53
C PRO A 132 -10.27 -6.10 6.86
N VAL A 133 -9.50 -6.32 7.92
CA VAL A 133 -8.40 -5.43 8.35
C VAL A 133 -7.08 -6.03 7.94
N MET A 134 -6.31 -5.26 7.19
CA MET A 134 -4.92 -5.52 6.84
C MET A 134 -4.01 -4.73 7.77
N VAL A 135 -3.27 -5.45 8.58
CA VAL A 135 -2.27 -4.90 9.50
C VAL A 135 -1.06 -4.42 8.68
N TYR A 136 -0.61 -3.19 8.87
CA TYR A 136 0.55 -2.67 8.16
C TYR A 136 1.74 -2.47 9.10
N ASN A 137 2.81 -3.23 8.83
CA ASN A 137 4.08 -3.16 9.56
C ASN A 137 5.16 -2.50 8.72
N VAL A 138 5.65 -1.36 9.18
CA VAL A 138 6.72 -0.58 8.54
C VAL A 138 7.63 0.03 9.59
N PRO A 139 8.52 -0.76 10.20
CA PRO A 139 9.34 -0.34 11.35
C PRO A 139 10.20 0.90 11.09
N SER A 140 10.68 1.08 9.85
CA SER A 140 11.47 2.25 9.44
C SER A 140 10.73 3.58 9.61
N ARG A 141 9.39 3.55 9.57
CA ARG A 141 8.54 4.74 9.74
C ARG A 141 7.90 4.82 11.13
N THR A 142 7.46 3.69 11.66
CA THR A 142 6.70 3.66 12.92
C THR A 142 7.58 3.63 14.16
N GLY A 143 8.82 3.12 14.03
CA GLY A 143 9.68 2.79 15.17
C GLY A 143 9.13 1.62 16.02
N VAL A 144 8.15 0.87 15.48
CA VAL A 144 7.55 -0.33 16.07
C VAL A 144 7.68 -1.47 15.08
N SER A 145 8.17 -2.64 15.55
CA SER A 145 8.20 -3.85 14.75
C SER A 145 7.23 -4.88 15.31
N LEU A 146 6.27 -5.29 14.48
CA LEU A 146 5.36 -6.37 14.83
C LEU A 146 6.07 -7.71 14.65
N THR A 147 6.04 -8.52 15.70
CA THR A 147 6.72 -9.84 15.70
C THR A 147 5.76 -10.94 15.23
N PRO A 148 6.27 -12.11 14.79
CA PRO A 148 5.44 -13.26 14.44
C PRO A 148 4.47 -13.70 15.54
N GLU A 149 4.82 -13.48 16.82
CA GLU A 149 3.95 -13.75 17.98
C GLU A 149 2.77 -12.79 18.05
N ILE A 150 2.99 -11.51 17.72
CA ILE A 150 1.90 -10.52 17.67
C ILE A 150 0.95 -10.88 16.53
N TYR A 151 1.46 -11.22 15.35
CA TYR A 151 0.64 -11.65 14.21
C TYR A 151 -0.18 -12.91 14.53
N ALA A 152 0.41 -13.90 15.22
CA ALA A 152 -0.33 -15.09 15.64
C ALA A 152 -1.55 -14.73 16.51
N ARG A 153 -1.38 -13.80 17.47
CA ARG A 153 -2.48 -13.30 18.30
C ARG A 153 -3.50 -12.49 17.49
N LEU A 154 -3.05 -11.63 16.59
CA LEU A 154 -3.93 -10.84 15.72
C LEU A 154 -4.76 -11.73 14.79
N SER A 155 -4.18 -12.84 14.29
CA SER A 155 -4.85 -13.78 13.40
C SER A 155 -6.00 -14.56 14.03
N GLU A 156 -6.15 -14.46 15.35
CA GLU A 156 -7.27 -15.06 16.11
C GLU A 156 -8.47 -14.11 16.27
N ILE A 157 -8.26 -12.81 15.93
CA ILE A 157 -9.31 -11.79 16.04
C ILE A 157 -10.14 -11.80 14.75
N PRO A 158 -11.48 -11.83 14.84
CA PRO A 158 -12.36 -11.71 13.68
C PRO A 158 -11.99 -10.48 12.83
N TYR A 159 -12.14 -10.59 11.50
CA TYR A 159 -11.83 -9.56 10.52
C TYR A 159 -10.34 -9.22 10.32
N ILE A 160 -9.41 -9.65 11.17
CA ILE A 160 -7.98 -9.46 10.95
C ILE A 160 -7.43 -10.64 10.14
N HIS A 161 -7.34 -10.47 8.81
CA HIS A 161 -7.07 -11.58 7.90
C HIS A 161 -5.82 -11.41 7.05
N SER A 162 -5.14 -10.26 7.13
CA SER A 162 -4.00 -10.00 6.27
C SER A 162 -2.99 -9.03 6.89
N VAL A 163 -1.79 -9.06 6.35
CA VAL A 163 -0.71 -8.15 6.70
C VAL A 163 -0.01 -7.64 5.44
N LYS A 164 0.20 -6.31 5.38
CA LYS A 164 1.19 -5.66 4.54
C LYS A 164 2.49 -5.58 5.33
N GLU A 165 3.49 -6.36 4.92
CA GLU A 165 4.77 -6.45 5.61
C GLU A 165 5.87 -5.69 4.86
N ALA A 166 6.51 -4.72 5.53
CA ALA A 166 7.57 -3.89 4.99
C ALA A 166 8.78 -3.78 5.95
N ASN A 167 9.10 -4.88 6.67
CA ASN A 167 10.21 -4.90 7.61
C ASN A 167 11.55 -5.35 6.98
N GLY A 168 11.58 -5.81 5.72
CA GLY A 168 12.78 -6.26 5.03
C GLY A 168 13.47 -7.48 5.66
N ASN A 169 12.75 -8.31 6.45
CA ASN A 169 13.32 -9.42 7.19
C ASN A 169 12.72 -10.76 6.81
N ALA A 170 13.38 -11.47 5.89
CA ALA A 170 12.92 -12.75 5.36
C ALA A 170 12.72 -13.84 6.43
N ALA A 171 13.56 -13.88 7.47
CA ALA A 171 13.40 -14.81 8.58
C ALA A 171 12.10 -14.52 9.36
N SER A 172 11.78 -13.23 9.56
CA SER A 172 10.51 -12.82 10.19
C SER A 172 9.31 -13.20 9.32
N TRP A 173 9.37 -13.03 8.00
CA TRP A 173 8.27 -13.40 7.10
C TRP A 173 7.96 -14.89 7.17
N LEU A 174 9.00 -15.74 7.10
CA LEU A 174 8.86 -17.20 7.19
C LEU A 174 8.24 -17.63 8.53
N MET A 175 8.70 -17.02 9.63
CA MET A 175 8.15 -17.32 10.96
C MET A 175 6.71 -16.83 11.11
N THR A 176 6.34 -15.71 10.48
CA THR A 176 4.96 -15.21 10.45
C THR A 176 4.06 -16.17 9.68
N ALA A 177 4.48 -16.60 8.48
CA ALA A 177 3.74 -17.59 7.70
C ALA A 177 3.52 -18.88 8.50
N LYS A 178 4.54 -19.40 9.19
CA LYS A 178 4.47 -20.58 10.05
C LYS A 178 3.50 -20.39 11.21
N LYS A 179 3.63 -19.29 11.97
CA LYS A 179 2.83 -19.07 13.20
C LYS A 179 1.37 -18.74 12.92
N CYS A 180 1.10 -18.05 11.83
CA CYS A 180 -0.27 -17.73 11.42
C CYS A 180 -0.98 -18.94 10.75
N ALA A 181 -0.24 -19.92 10.24
CA ALA A 181 -0.75 -21.19 9.73
C ALA A 181 -1.95 -21.05 8.78
N GLY A 182 -1.87 -20.12 7.82
CA GLY A 182 -2.91 -19.89 6.81
C GLY A 182 -4.14 -19.07 7.31
N ARG A 183 -4.14 -18.62 8.57
CA ARG A 183 -5.19 -17.72 9.08
C ARG A 183 -5.01 -16.27 8.61
N MET A 184 -3.79 -15.89 8.18
CA MET A 184 -3.46 -14.54 7.77
C MET A 184 -2.77 -14.57 6.39
N THR A 185 -3.27 -13.76 5.48
CA THR A 185 -2.67 -13.57 4.15
C THR A 185 -1.53 -12.56 4.22
N LEU A 186 -0.37 -12.91 3.67
CA LEU A 186 0.80 -12.03 3.57
C LEU A 186 0.79 -11.27 2.24
N TYR A 187 1.12 -9.98 2.29
CA TYR A 187 1.41 -9.14 1.13
C TYR A 187 2.71 -8.40 1.35
N SER A 188 3.52 -8.27 0.31
CA SER A 188 4.69 -7.41 0.37
C SER A 188 4.29 -5.93 0.49
N GLY A 189 5.00 -5.19 1.31
CA GLY A 189 4.91 -3.74 1.39
C GLY A 189 6.00 -3.01 0.60
N ASN A 190 6.97 -3.76 0.03
CA ASN A 190 8.08 -3.27 -0.77
C ASN A 190 8.06 -3.96 -2.13
N ASP A 191 8.24 -3.20 -3.20
CA ASP A 191 8.24 -3.73 -4.56
C ASP A 191 9.37 -4.74 -4.77
N SER A 192 10.58 -4.45 -4.28
CA SER A 192 11.77 -5.31 -4.37
C SER A 192 11.65 -6.65 -3.63
N ASP A 193 10.84 -6.73 -2.58
CA ASP A 193 10.67 -7.92 -1.76
C ASP A 193 9.56 -8.86 -2.28
N THR A 194 8.83 -8.46 -3.32
CA THR A 194 7.58 -9.09 -3.75
C THR A 194 7.76 -10.58 -4.08
N LEU A 195 8.67 -10.93 -4.97
CA LEU A 195 8.86 -12.32 -5.39
C LEU A 195 9.38 -13.21 -4.26
N GLN A 196 10.28 -12.68 -3.42
CA GLN A 196 10.79 -13.41 -2.26
C GLN A 196 9.67 -13.71 -1.26
N MET A 197 8.78 -12.76 -1.00
CA MET A 197 7.63 -12.99 -0.13
C MET A 197 6.61 -13.92 -0.79
N MET A 198 6.38 -13.81 -2.09
CA MET A 198 5.46 -14.71 -2.81
C MET A 198 5.98 -16.15 -2.82
N SER A 199 7.29 -16.39 -2.89
CA SER A 199 7.90 -17.72 -2.81
C SER A 199 7.64 -18.45 -1.48
N ILE A 200 7.33 -17.74 -0.41
CA ILE A 200 6.92 -18.30 0.89
C ILE A 200 5.41 -18.23 1.13
N GLY A 201 4.63 -17.92 0.10
CA GLY A 201 3.17 -18.02 0.12
C GLY A 201 2.41 -16.69 0.23
N ALA A 202 3.08 -15.54 0.16
CA ALA A 202 2.40 -14.25 0.03
C ALA A 202 1.55 -14.21 -1.24
N LYS A 203 0.48 -13.43 -1.24
CA LYS A 203 -0.52 -13.38 -2.32
C LYS A 203 -0.32 -12.20 -3.27
N GLY A 204 0.71 -11.40 -3.06
CA GLY A 204 1.03 -10.25 -3.90
C GLY A 204 1.67 -9.11 -3.13
N VAL A 205 1.47 -7.89 -3.62
CA VAL A 205 2.13 -6.67 -3.13
C VAL A 205 1.14 -5.51 -3.01
N ILE A 206 1.38 -4.62 -2.05
CA ILE A 206 0.86 -3.25 -2.07
C ILE A 206 2.02 -2.35 -2.51
N SER A 207 2.00 -2.00 -3.77
CA SER A 207 3.09 -1.46 -4.56
C SER A 207 3.09 0.06 -4.60
N VAL A 208 4.26 0.66 -4.61
CA VAL A 208 4.49 2.06 -4.98
C VAL A 208 4.76 2.16 -6.48
N ALA A 209 5.58 1.27 -7.03
CA ALA A 209 5.95 1.26 -8.44
C ALA A 209 4.75 1.07 -9.37
N SER A 210 3.70 0.41 -8.92
CA SER A 210 2.47 0.24 -9.69
C SER A 210 1.73 1.56 -9.97
N ASN A 211 2.00 2.67 -9.28
CA ASN A 211 1.52 3.98 -9.74
C ASN A 211 2.03 4.28 -11.16
N VAL A 212 3.28 3.91 -11.46
CA VAL A 212 4.02 4.20 -12.70
C VAL A 212 3.85 3.08 -13.73
N ILE A 213 3.99 1.83 -13.30
CA ILE A 213 4.00 0.62 -14.17
C ILE A 213 3.01 -0.45 -13.67
N PRO A 214 1.70 -0.12 -13.57
CA PRO A 214 0.70 -1.04 -12.99
C PRO A 214 0.67 -2.40 -13.68
N LYS A 215 0.70 -2.42 -15.02
CA LYS A 215 0.67 -3.66 -15.80
C LYS A 215 1.86 -4.58 -15.50
N ARG A 216 3.08 -4.03 -15.46
CA ARG A 216 4.29 -4.84 -15.21
C ARG A 216 4.27 -5.46 -13.82
N VAL A 217 3.87 -4.70 -12.79
CA VAL A 217 3.76 -5.22 -11.42
C VAL A 217 2.66 -6.28 -11.31
N SER A 218 1.51 -6.06 -11.96
CA SER A 218 0.42 -7.04 -12.00
C SER A 218 0.83 -8.32 -12.76
N ASP A 219 1.50 -8.18 -13.90
CA ASP A 219 1.97 -9.32 -14.70
C ASP A 219 3.06 -10.12 -13.95
N MET A 220 3.99 -9.45 -13.26
CA MET A 220 4.99 -10.09 -12.39
C MET A 220 4.33 -10.98 -11.32
N CYS A 221 3.37 -10.41 -10.59
CA CYS A 221 2.65 -11.16 -9.57
C CYS A 221 1.84 -12.31 -10.17
N ARG A 222 1.18 -12.09 -11.31
CA ARG A 222 0.41 -13.11 -12.00
C ARG A 222 1.28 -14.27 -12.47
N ALA A 223 2.44 -14.01 -13.07
CA ALA A 223 3.39 -15.02 -13.49
C ALA A 223 3.83 -15.90 -12.31
N GLU A 224 4.21 -15.30 -11.18
CA GLU A 224 4.59 -16.03 -9.97
C GLU A 224 3.43 -16.89 -9.42
N LEU A 225 2.19 -16.36 -9.38
CA LEU A 225 1.00 -17.10 -8.93
C LEU A 225 0.67 -18.30 -9.83
N LEU A 226 0.99 -18.22 -11.12
CA LEU A 226 0.81 -19.31 -12.10
C LEU A 226 1.99 -20.29 -12.11
N GLY A 227 3.06 -20.04 -11.34
CA GLY A 227 4.26 -20.88 -11.28
C GLY A 227 5.31 -20.57 -12.34
N ASP A 228 5.11 -19.55 -13.17
CA ASP A 228 6.11 -19.03 -14.12
C ASP A 228 7.11 -18.13 -13.41
N ARG A 229 7.98 -18.74 -12.61
CA ARG A 229 9.01 -18.03 -11.86
C ARG A 229 10.05 -17.35 -12.75
N HIS A 230 10.33 -17.93 -13.91
CA HIS A 230 11.30 -17.35 -14.84
C HIS A 230 10.76 -16.06 -15.47
N GLY A 231 9.52 -16.07 -15.92
CA GLY A 231 8.83 -14.88 -16.43
C GLY A 231 8.68 -13.81 -15.36
N ALA A 232 8.26 -14.19 -14.14
CA ALA A 232 8.15 -13.26 -13.01
C ALA A 232 9.50 -12.59 -12.67
N LEU A 233 10.59 -13.37 -12.61
CA LEU A 233 11.93 -12.85 -12.36
C LEU A 233 12.40 -11.92 -13.49
N GLY A 234 12.13 -12.27 -14.76
CA GLY A 234 12.45 -11.41 -15.90
C GLY A 234 11.84 -10.02 -15.76
N ILE A 235 10.54 -9.93 -15.46
CA ILE A 235 9.84 -8.66 -15.23
C ILE A 235 10.41 -7.92 -14.01
N CYS A 236 10.70 -8.64 -12.92
CA CYS A 236 11.28 -8.07 -11.71
C CYS A 236 12.63 -7.39 -11.99
N LEU A 237 13.51 -8.08 -12.73
CA LEU A 237 14.83 -7.56 -13.08
C LEU A 237 14.74 -6.35 -14.03
N GLU A 238 13.81 -6.36 -14.98
CA GLU A 238 13.55 -5.22 -15.86
C GLU A 238 13.11 -3.96 -15.08
N CYS A 239 12.35 -4.15 -14.00
CA CYS A 239 11.82 -3.06 -13.18
C CYS A 239 12.71 -2.68 -12.00
N ALA A 240 13.81 -3.39 -11.74
CA ALA A 240 14.60 -3.26 -10.51
C ALA A 240 15.16 -1.85 -10.29
N GLU A 241 15.63 -1.19 -11.34
CA GLU A 241 16.13 0.20 -11.25
C GLU A 241 15.01 1.17 -10.82
N LEU A 242 13.79 1.00 -11.38
CA LEU A 242 12.65 1.82 -10.97
C LEU A 242 12.26 1.53 -9.52
N PHE A 243 12.28 0.27 -9.07
CA PHE A 243 11.99 -0.06 -7.67
C PHE A 243 12.95 0.62 -6.71
N ASP A 244 14.23 0.70 -7.05
CA ASP A 244 15.25 1.35 -6.22
C ASP A 244 15.09 2.88 -6.22
N VAL A 245 14.99 3.49 -7.39
CA VAL A 245 14.95 4.96 -7.51
C VAL A 245 13.68 5.58 -6.91
N LEU A 246 12.57 4.85 -6.87
CA LEU A 246 11.35 5.33 -6.22
C LEU A 246 11.45 5.40 -4.68
N PHE A 247 12.55 4.91 -4.11
CA PHE A 247 12.85 4.98 -2.67
C PHE A 247 14.20 5.62 -2.34
N CYS A 248 14.90 6.21 -3.34
CA CYS A 248 16.17 6.91 -3.09
C CYS A 248 16.01 8.17 -2.23
N GLU A 249 14.83 8.77 -2.25
CA GLU A 249 14.37 9.74 -1.26
C GLU A 249 13.10 9.21 -0.57
N VAL A 250 12.58 9.99 0.37
CA VAL A 250 11.40 9.56 1.15
C VAL A 250 10.17 9.40 0.25
N ASN A 251 9.59 8.20 0.18
CA ASN A 251 8.31 7.97 -0.50
C ASN A 251 7.18 8.80 0.20
N PRO A 252 6.37 9.59 -0.57
CA PRO A 252 6.09 9.48 -2.00
C PRO A 252 6.81 10.49 -2.91
N VAL A 253 7.87 11.15 -2.46
CA VAL A 253 8.50 12.22 -3.23
C VAL A 253 8.93 11.76 -4.63
N PRO A 254 9.72 10.66 -4.80
CA PRO A 254 10.11 10.18 -6.12
C PRO A 254 8.95 9.70 -6.99
N VAL A 255 8.00 8.94 -6.45
CA VAL A 255 6.87 8.44 -7.25
C VAL A 255 5.96 9.55 -7.74
N LYS A 256 5.81 10.62 -6.95
CA LYS A 256 5.00 11.77 -7.36
C LYS A 256 5.66 12.56 -8.48
N TYR A 257 6.99 12.72 -8.43
CA TYR A 257 7.76 13.25 -9.54
C TYR A 257 7.59 12.39 -10.81
N ALA A 258 7.77 11.07 -10.70
CA ALA A 258 7.59 10.15 -11.83
C ALA A 258 6.20 10.28 -12.47
N MET A 259 5.14 10.32 -11.67
CA MET A 259 3.76 10.48 -12.15
C MET A 259 3.54 11.85 -12.81
N ALA A 260 4.20 12.91 -12.32
CA ALA A 260 4.15 14.22 -12.94
C ALA A 260 4.89 14.24 -14.29
N ARG A 261 6.04 13.57 -14.41
CA ARG A 261 6.80 13.42 -15.66
C ARG A 261 5.98 12.66 -16.73
N MET A 262 5.18 11.69 -16.31
CA MET A 262 4.26 10.97 -17.19
C MET A 262 2.98 11.78 -17.52
N GLY A 263 2.79 12.97 -16.96
CA GLY A 263 1.67 13.85 -17.25
C GLY A 263 0.38 13.58 -16.46
N PHE A 264 0.40 12.73 -15.43
CA PHE A 264 -0.78 12.39 -14.65
C PHE A 264 -1.15 13.40 -13.57
N CYS A 265 -0.19 14.17 -13.05
CA CYS A 265 -0.44 15.16 -12.00
C CYS A 265 0.62 16.25 -12.02
N ARG A 266 0.46 17.27 -11.14
CA ARG A 266 1.52 18.22 -10.84
C ARG A 266 2.51 17.60 -9.86
N ASN A 267 3.80 17.99 -9.97
CA ASN A 267 4.82 17.67 -8.95
C ASN A 267 4.63 18.58 -7.74
N GLU A 268 3.58 18.33 -6.97
CA GLU A 268 3.20 19.13 -5.81
C GLU A 268 2.99 18.24 -4.59
N LEU A 269 3.70 18.54 -3.50
CA LEU A 269 3.63 17.83 -2.22
C LEU A 269 3.26 18.82 -1.11
N ARG A 270 2.75 18.30 0.00
CA ARG A 270 2.50 19.09 1.20
C ARG A 270 3.65 18.98 2.19
N LEU A 271 4.03 20.09 2.81
CA LEU A 271 5.02 20.08 3.88
C LEU A 271 4.64 19.08 4.99
N PRO A 272 5.63 18.38 5.57
CA PRO A 272 7.08 18.63 5.50
C PRO A 272 7.78 18.04 4.26
N LEU A 273 7.06 17.40 3.33
CA LEU A 273 7.65 16.89 2.09
C LEU A 273 7.87 18.03 1.10
N THR A 274 8.97 17.94 0.37
CA THR A 274 9.38 18.87 -0.70
C THR A 274 9.64 18.09 -1.98
N MET A 275 9.78 18.78 -3.10
CA MET A 275 10.16 18.14 -4.37
C MET A 275 11.53 17.46 -4.26
N CYS A 276 11.79 16.50 -5.14
CA CYS A 276 13.09 15.82 -5.28
C CYS A 276 14.24 16.81 -5.50
N THR A 277 15.46 16.37 -5.16
CA THR A 277 16.66 17.05 -5.60
C THR A 277 16.83 16.91 -7.12
N PRO A 278 17.53 17.85 -7.82
CA PRO A 278 17.77 17.73 -9.24
C PRO A 278 18.51 16.45 -9.65
N GLU A 279 19.38 15.92 -8.78
CA GLU A 279 20.08 14.65 -9.00
C GLU A 279 19.10 13.48 -9.01
N THR A 280 18.17 13.47 -8.06
CA THR A 280 17.13 12.45 -7.97
C THR A 280 16.17 12.54 -9.16
N GLU A 281 15.76 13.74 -9.56
CA GLU A 281 14.91 13.94 -10.75
C GLU A 281 15.54 13.34 -12.00
N LYS A 282 16.84 13.60 -12.23
CA LYS A 282 17.58 13.04 -13.36
C LYS A 282 17.66 11.51 -13.30
N THR A 283 17.84 10.94 -12.13
CA THR A 283 17.91 9.48 -11.96
C THR A 283 16.55 8.84 -12.26
N ILE A 284 15.47 9.47 -11.83
CA ILE A 284 14.10 9.02 -12.14
C ILE A 284 13.82 9.12 -13.64
N ASP A 285 14.17 10.25 -14.28
CA ASP A 285 13.98 10.42 -15.72
C ASP A 285 14.71 9.32 -16.49
N THR A 286 15.96 9.00 -16.15
CA THR A 286 16.70 7.90 -16.77
C THR A 286 16.00 6.55 -16.60
N ALA A 287 15.47 6.25 -15.42
CA ALA A 287 14.75 5.01 -15.19
C ALA A 287 13.43 4.93 -15.99
N LEU A 288 12.72 6.07 -16.14
CA LEU A 288 11.51 6.13 -16.95
C LEU A 288 11.83 5.98 -18.45
N GLU A 289 12.88 6.62 -18.96
CA GLU A 289 13.36 6.48 -20.34
C GLU A 289 13.76 5.03 -20.65
N ASN A 290 14.52 4.38 -19.76
CA ASN A 290 14.93 2.97 -19.92
C ASN A 290 13.72 2.02 -20.02
N LEU A 291 12.61 2.39 -19.42
CA LEU A 291 11.35 1.62 -19.48
C LEU A 291 10.42 2.08 -20.61
N GLY A 292 10.78 3.12 -21.38
CA GLY A 292 9.99 3.66 -22.49
C GLY A 292 8.70 4.35 -22.03
N LEU A 293 8.72 5.01 -20.87
CA LEU A 293 7.55 5.65 -20.26
C LEU A 293 7.48 7.17 -20.54
N ILE A 294 8.59 7.76 -20.92
CA ILE A 294 8.71 9.17 -21.35
C ILE A 294 9.67 9.26 -22.54
#